data_11b0bcfa4fd806e86ac8c82bd14f3a65
#
_entry.id   11b0bcfa4fd806e86ac8c82bd14f3a65
#
_cell.length_a   1.000
_cell.length_b   1.000
_cell.length_c   1.000
_cell.angle_alpha   90.00
_cell.angle_beta   90.00
_cell.angle_gamma   90.00
#
_symmetry.space_group_name_H-M   'P 1'
#
loop_
_entity.id
_entity.type
_entity.pdbx_description
1 polymer ?
#
loop_
_entity_poly.entity_id
_entity_poly.type
_entity_poly.pdbx_seq_one_letter_code
_entity_poly.pdbx_strand_id
1 'polypeptide(L)'
;MDQTYMKEQPVLKLIVSMALPMVISMMVSSLYNIVDSFFIARISEDAMTALSLVYPVQNLINAVMIGFGIGINAVISFYLGAQDKKMADRAATQGMLLGTIHGVGFMILGIAVMRPFLQMFTGNAQIVDYGVRYSRIAFLFATALSWQLVFEKTFQAVGRMVESMTCMMSGAIINIILDPVLIFGLGPFPKMGIEGAALATGIGQAAGAVLYLIFYIVNPLPVKYRKKYLKADLKLWKKLYVIGIPASLNLALPSLLISVLNVILTGYGEVYVFVLGVYYKLQTFLYLPANGIVQGMRPLLGYNYGAGEHKRVHKIFQDGLILVIVMMAAGMAICLAVPGQLMGLFTANPITMKAGSVALRVISLGFLASSISVICSGALEGLGKGVHSLIISLCRYVVVIIPVAFIVSRFMGAVGVWHAFWITEVVTAVIAYVVYRKGVKG
;
A
#
# COMPACT_ATOMS: atom_id res chain seq x y z
N MET A 1 2.79 7.98 27.64
CA MET A 1 2.16 9.21 27.12
C MET A 1 0.66 9.01 27.11
N ASP A 2 -0.06 9.98 27.59
CA ASP A 2 -1.52 10.00 27.53
C ASP A 2 -1.96 10.20 26.07
N GLN A 3 -2.94 9.40 25.60
CA GLN A 3 -3.43 9.46 24.20
C GLN A 3 -4.50 10.57 24.01
N THR A 4 -4.80 11.33 25.06
CA THR A 4 -5.79 12.41 25.05
C THR A 4 -5.50 13.49 24.04
N TYR A 5 -4.20 13.68 23.67
CA TYR A 5 -3.82 14.64 22.64
C TYR A 5 -4.52 14.38 21.28
N MET A 6 -4.86 13.11 20.97
CA MET A 6 -5.61 12.78 19.74
C MET A 6 -7.04 13.32 19.77
N LYS A 7 -7.56 13.58 20.98
CA LYS A 7 -8.89 14.13 21.22
C LYS A 7 -8.87 15.65 21.41
N GLU A 8 -7.76 16.25 21.88
CA GLU A 8 -7.72 17.64 22.35
C GLU A 8 -7.04 18.60 21.37
N GLN A 9 -5.99 18.15 20.68
CA GLN A 9 -5.23 19.02 19.77
C GLN A 9 -6.02 19.46 18.53
N PRO A 10 -5.70 20.62 17.91
CA PRO A 10 -6.30 21.06 16.65
C PRO A 10 -6.18 20.01 15.56
N VAL A 11 -7.31 19.69 14.92
CA VAL A 11 -7.43 18.55 13.99
C VAL A 11 -6.46 18.64 12.82
N LEU A 12 -6.39 19.80 12.15
CA LEU A 12 -5.52 19.97 10.98
C LEU A 12 -4.04 19.76 11.33
N LYS A 13 -3.57 20.36 12.45
CA LYS A 13 -2.19 20.20 12.95
C LYS A 13 -1.91 18.73 13.23
N LEU A 14 -2.87 18.03 13.81
CA LEU A 14 -2.74 16.62 14.18
C LEU A 14 -2.66 15.71 12.94
N ILE A 15 -3.52 15.94 11.92
CA ILE A 15 -3.47 15.21 10.66
C ILE A 15 -2.11 15.41 9.99
N VAL A 16 -1.63 16.64 9.86
CA VAL A 16 -0.36 16.94 9.20
C VAL A 16 0.82 16.32 9.96
N SER A 17 0.83 16.40 11.29
CA SER A 17 1.91 15.82 12.11
C SER A 17 1.98 14.29 12.01
N MET A 18 0.85 13.63 11.76
CA MET A 18 0.79 12.18 11.57
C MET A 18 1.00 11.76 10.11
N ALA A 19 0.52 12.55 9.16
CA ALA A 19 0.63 12.23 7.74
C ALA A 19 2.04 12.45 7.19
N LEU A 20 2.70 13.54 7.58
CA LEU A 20 4.02 13.90 7.03
C LEU A 20 5.07 12.80 7.21
N PRO A 21 5.27 12.18 8.40
CA PRO A 21 6.17 11.05 8.55
C PRO A 21 5.80 9.88 7.63
N MET A 22 4.52 9.60 7.42
CA MET A 22 4.08 8.52 6.54
C MET A 22 4.36 8.80 5.08
N VAL A 23 4.13 10.04 4.62
CA VAL A 23 4.50 10.46 3.26
C VAL A 23 6.00 10.26 3.01
N ILE A 24 6.84 10.72 3.94
CA ILE A 24 8.30 10.59 3.84
C ILE A 24 8.71 9.11 3.78
N SER A 25 8.15 8.26 4.67
CA SER A 25 8.43 6.82 4.67
C SER A 25 8.06 6.16 3.35
N MET A 26 6.90 6.50 2.80
CA MET A 26 6.42 5.95 1.53
C MET A 26 7.28 6.41 0.35
N MET A 27 7.76 7.66 0.35
CA MET A 27 8.71 8.15 -0.66
C MET A 27 10.02 7.37 -0.61
N VAL A 28 10.60 7.17 0.56
CA VAL A 28 11.83 6.38 0.73
C VAL A 28 11.60 4.93 0.32
N SER A 29 10.46 4.35 0.69
CA SER A 29 10.09 2.98 0.27
C SER A 29 9.91 2.85 -1.25
N SER A 30 9.36 3.86 -1.91
CA SER A 30 9.27 3.87 -3.37
C SER A 30 10.64 3.99 -4.03
N LEU A 31 11.54 4.79 -3.45
CA LEU A 31 12.89 4.97 -3.94
C LEU A 31 13.70 3.67 -3.82
N TYR A 32 13.63 2.98 -2.68
CA TYR A 32 14.36 1.73 -2.52
C TYR A 32 13.91 0.65 -3.51
N ASN A 33 12.62 0.54 -3.81
CA ASN A 33 12.13 -0.40 -4.83
C ASN A 33 12.71 -0.12 -6.22
N ILE A 34 12.91 1.15 -6.56
CA ILE A 34 13.56 1.54 -7.83
C ILE A 34 15.03 1.15 -7.82
N VAL A 35 15.73 1.41 -6.72
CA VAL A 35 17.16 1.12 -6.56
C VAL A 35 17.42 -0.38 -6.60
N ASP A 36 16.63 -1.19 -5.89
CA ASP A 36 16.69 -2.65 -5.90
C ASP A 36 16.54 -3.18 -7.34
N SER A 37 15.48 -2.75 -8.05
CA SER A 37 15.25 -3.15 -9.43
C SER A 37 16.41 -2.74 -10.37
N PHE A 38 17.00 -1.58 -10.15
CA PHE A 38 18.15 -1.09 -10.91
C PHE A 38 19.38 -1.99 -10.73
N PHE A 39 19.69 -2.42 -9.50
CA PHE A 39 20.82 -3.32 -9.25
C PHE A 39 20.57 -4.73 -9.80
N ILE A 40 19.34 -5.25 -9.68
CA ILE A 40 18.99 -6.56 -10.25
C ILE A 40 19.10 -6.55 -11.79
N ALA A 41 18.64 -5.49 -12.46
CA ALA A 41 18.76 -5.34 -13.90
C ALA A 41 20.23 -5.38 -14.39
N ARG A 42 21.18 -5.02 -13.54
CA ARG A 42 22.61 -5.11 -13.84
C ARG A 42 23.22 -6.51 -13.68
N ILE A 43 22.48 -7.46 -13.10
CA ILE A 43 22.93 -8.86 -13.02
C ILE A 43 22.78 -9.51 -14.39
N SER A 44 21.55 -9.54 -14.94
CA SER A 44 21.21 -10.02 -16.28
C SER A 44 19.74 -9.70 -16.60
N GLU A 45 19.38 -9.78 -17.89
CA GLU A 45 17.98 -9.67 -18.34
C GLU A 45 17.12 -10.80 -17.77
N ASP A 46 17.67 -12.02 -17.69
CA ASP A 46 16.97 -13.17 -17.10
C ASP A 46 16.68 -12.99 -15.60
N ALA A 47 17.60 -12.38 -14.85
CA ALA A 47 17.40 -12.07 -13.45
C ALA A 47 16.27 -11.04 -13.27
N MET A 48 16.23 -10.00 -14.09
CA MET A 48 15.15 -9.00 -14.06
C MET A 48 13.81 -9.60 -14.47
N THR A 49 13.80 -10.48 -15.47
CA THR A 49 12.60 -11.22 -15.89
C THR A 49 12.10 -12.12 -14.76
N ALA A 50 13.00 -12.84 -14.10
CA ALA A 50 12.66 -13.68 -12.94
C ALA A 50 12.02 -12.85 -11.81
N LEU A 51 12.61 -11.70 -11.44
CA LEU A 51 12.04 -10.80 -10.44
C LEU A 51 10.64 -10.34 -10.85
N SER A 52 10.46 -9.96 -12.11
CA SER A 52 9.17 -9.51 -12.63
C SER A 52 8.06 -10.57 -12.52
N LEU A 53 8.43 -11.86 -12.70
CA LEU A 53 7.51 -12.98 -12.53
C LEU A 53 7.24 -13.33 -11.05
N VAL A 54 8.20 -13.11 -10.15
CA VAL A 54 8.02 -13.30 -8.69
C VAL A 54 7.19 -12.18 -8.06
N TYR A 55 7.31 -10.96 -8.58
CA TYR A 55 6.71 -9.75 -8.02
C TYR A 55 5.20 -9.85 -7.73
N PRO A 56 4.33 -10.42 -8.59
CA PRO A 56 2.90 -10.55 -8.30
C PRO A 56 2.61 -11.33 -7.01
N VAL A 57 3.38 -12.40 -6.74
CA VAL A 57 3.23 -13.20 -5.52
C VAL A 57 3.68 -12.41 -4.29
N GLN A 58 4.82 -11.71 -4.39
CA GLN A 58 5.28 -10.83 -3.31
C GLN A 58 4.26 -9.72 -3.02
N ASN A 59 3.70 -9.10 -4.07
CA ASN A 59 2.71 -8.05 -3.93
C ASN A 59 1.42 -8.56 -3.28
N LEU A 60 0.98 -9.77 -3.61
CA LEU A 60 -0.18 -10.40 -2.96
C LEU A 60 0.07 -10.63 -1.47
N ILE A 61 1.25 -11.17 -1.10
CA ILE A 61 1.64 -11.37 0.30
C ILE A 61 1.67 -10.03 1.04
N ASN A 62 2.28 -9.00 0.47
CA ASN A 62 2.31 -7.65 1.04
C ASN A 62 0.90 -7.08 1.21
N ALA A 63 0.03 -7.22 0.21
CA ALA A 63 -1.35 -6.74 0.26
C ALA A 63 -2.14 -7.39 1.41
N VAL A 64 -1.98 -8.71 1.60
CA VAL A 64 -2.64 -9.42 2.71
C VAL A 64 -2.10 -8.96 4.06
N MET A 65 -0.79 -8.86 4.21
CA MET A 65 -0.16 -8.45 5.48
C MET A 65 -0.49 -6.99 5.83
N ILE A 66 -0.42 -6.08 4.86
CA ILE A 66 -0.77 -4.67 5.08
C ILE A 66 -2.25 -4.52 5.40
N GLY A 67 -3.12 -5.19 4.64
CA GLY A 67 -4.57 -5.13 4.87
C GLY A 67 -4.94 -5.66 6.26
N PHE A 68 -4.37 -6.79 6.66
CA PHE A 68 -4.54 -7.31 8.02
C PHE A 68 -4.02 -6.32 9.09
N GLY A 69 -2.87 -5.69 8.82
CA GLY A 69 -2.31 -4.64 9.67
C GLY A 69 -3.23 -3.42 9.81
N ILE A 70 -3.98 -3.04 8.76
CA ILE A 70 -5.00 -1.98 8.82
C ILE A 70 -6.11 -2.38 9.81
N GLY A 71 -6.52 -3.65 9.82
CA GLY A 71 -7.45 -4.18 10.81
C GLY A 71 -6.94 -4.06 12.23
N ILE A 72 -5.67 -4.38 12.48
CA ILE A 72 -5.01 -4.22 13.78
C ILE A 72 -5.03 -2.75 14.22
N ASN A 73 -4.63 -1.84 13.32
CA ASN A 73 -4.61 -0.40 13.60
C ASN A 73 -5.98 0.11 14.01
N ALA A 74 -7.02 -0.18 13.22
CA ALA A 74 -8.39 0.28 13.48
C ALA A 74 -8.94 -0.25 14.83
N VAL A 75 -8.73 -1.54 15.12
CA VAL A 75 -9.25 -2.15 16.37
C VAL A 75 -8.51 -1.64 17.60
N ILE A 76 -7.18 -1.49 17.54
CA ILE A 76 -6.40 -0.93 18.66
C ILE A 76 -6.80 0.53 18.91
N SER A 77 -6.84 1.36 17.88
CA SER A 77 -7.19 2.78 17.99
C SER A 77 -8.59 2.95 18.59
N PHE A 78 -9.56 2.16 18.14
CA PHE A 78 -10.92 2.16 18.66
C PHE A 78 -10.96 1.87 20.17
N TYR A 79 -10.32 0.77 20.61
CA TYR A 79 -10.35 0.41 22.03
C TYR A 79 -9.56 1.38 22.91
N LEU A 80 -8.50 2.00 22.40
CA LEU A 80 -7.80 3.08 23.11
C LEU A 80 -8.71 4.31 23.29
N GLY A 81 -9.45 4.68 22.25
CA GLY A 81 -10.45 5.76 22.34
C GLY A 81 -11.56 5.45 23.31
N ALA A 82 -12.07 4.22 23.31
CA ALA A 82 -13.06 3.72 24.26
C ALA A 82 -12.53 3.53 25.69
N GLN A 83 -11.27 3.87 25.96
CA GLN A 83 -10.59 3.67 27.26
C GLN A 83 -10.51 2.20 27.71
N ASP A 84 -10.76 1.25 26.82
CA ASP A 84 -10.63 -0.19 27.08
C ASP A 84 -9.22 -0.68 26.78
N LYS A 85 -8.29 -0.33 27.65
CA LYS A 85 -6.88 -0.74 27.55
C LYS A 85 -6.70 -2.25 27.52
N LYS A 86 -7.58 -3.00 28.21
CA LYS A 86 -7.51 -4.46 28.23
C LYS A 86 -7.79 -5.06 26.86
N MET A 87 -8.80 -4.55 26.17
CA MET A 87 -9.12 -5.00 24.81
C MET A 87 -8.09 -4.49 23.79
N ALA A 88 -7.50 -3.31 23.96
CA ALA A 88 -6.40 -2.84 23.13
C ALA A 88 -5.16 -3.75 23.26
N ASP A 89 -4.73 -4.10 24.48
CA ASP A 89 -3.63 -5.06 24.74
C ASP A 89 -3.93 -6.43 24.09
N ARG A 90 -5.19 -6.88 24.20
CA ARG A 90 -5.64 -8.15 23.62
C ARG A 90 -5.61 -8.10 22.10
N ALA A 91 -6.07 -7.00 21.49
CA ALA A 91 -6.04 -6.81 20.05
C ALA A 91 -4.61 -6.80 19.48
N ALA A 92 -3.68 -6.11 20.14
CA ALA A 92 -2.27 -6.12 19.74
C ALA A 92 -1.66 -7.54 19.85
N THR A 93 -1.91 -8.25 20.96
CA THR A 93 -1.36 -9.59 21.16
C THR A 93 -1.92 -10.60 20.15
N GLN A 94 -3.23 -10.57 19.90
CA GLN A 94 -3.87 -11.42 18.89
C GLN A 94 -3.46 -11.04 17.47
N GLY A 95 -3.26 -9.76 17.20
CA GLY A 95 -2.69 -9.27 15.95
C GLY A 95 -1.29 -9.81 15.69
N MET A 96 -0.42 -9.83 16.71
CA MET A 96 0.92 -10.42 16.61
C MET A 96 0.86 -11.94 16.41
N LEU A 97 -0.03 -12.64 17.11
CA LEU A 97 -0.23 -14.09 16.93
C LEU A 97 -0.65 -14.42 15.49
N LEU A 98 -1.68 -13.74 14.99
CA LEU A 98 -2.16 -13.93 13.60
C LEU A 98 -1.11 -13.49 12.58
N GLY A 99 -0.40 -12.40 12.82
CA GLY A 99 0.73 -11.98 11.99
C GLY A 99 1.81 -13.07 11.90
N THR A 100 2.13 -13.72 13.02
CA THR A 100 3.09 -14.86 13.02
C THR A 100 2.54 -16.03 12.20
N ILE A 101 1.27 -16.38 12.36
CA ILE A 101 0.62 -17.45 11.60
C ILE A 101 0.64 -17.13 10.09
N HIS A 102 0.29 -15.91 9.70
CA HIS A 102 0.37 -15.47 8.29
C HIS A 102 1.80 -15.51 7.76
N GLY A 103 2.77 -14.97 8.53
CA GLY A 103 4.18 -14.96 8.14
C GLY A 103 4.74 -16.36 7.90
N VAL A 104 4.50 -17.30 8.82
CA VAL A 104 4.91 -18.71 8.68
C VAL A 104 4.14 -19.37 7.53
N GLY A 105 2.84 -19.14 7.41
CA GLY A 105 2.02 -19.67 6.32
C GLY A 105 2.52 -19.23 4.94
N PHE A 106 2.80 -17.94 4.77
CA PHE A 106 3.33 -17.40 3.50
C PHE A 106 4.77 -17.83 3.24
N MET A 107 5.59 -18.00 4.28
CA MET A 107 6.92 -18.59 4.13
C MET A 107 6.83 -20.00 3.51
N ILE A 108 6.01 -20.87 4.09
CA ILE A 108 5.87 -22.27 3.63
C ILE A 108 5.23 -22.32 2.23
N LEU A 109 4.09 -21.64 2.06
CA LEU A 109 3.33 -21.65 0.80
C LEU A 109 4.13 -20.99 -0.33
N GLY A 110 4.76 -19.83 -0.06
CA GLY A 110 5.54 -19.10 -1.06
C GLY A 110 6.72 -19.95 -1.57
N ILE A 111 7.46 -20.61 -0.68
CA ILE A 111 8.57 -21.47 -1.09
C ILE A 111 8.07 -22.69 -1.87
N ALA A 112 6.97 -23.32 -1.42
CA ALA A 112 6.44 -24.55 -2.04
C ALA A 112 5.85 -24.31 -3.44
N VAL A 113 5.13 -23.19 -3.62
CA VAL A 113 4.34 -22.91 -4.84
C VAL A 113 5.17 -22.22 -5.91
N MET A 114 6.29 -21.58 -5.57
CA MET A 114 6.98 -20.69 -6.52
C MET A 114 7.49 -21.40 -7.76
N ARG A 115 8.06 -22.61 -7.63
CA ARG A 115 8.58 -23.33 -8.78
C ARG A 115 7.49 -23.70 -9.81
N PRO A 116 6.39 -24.38 -9.44
CA PRO A 116 5.29 -24.63 -10.38
C PRO A 116 4.66 -23.35 -10.91
N PHE A 117 4.57 -22.30 -10.10
CA PHE A 117 4.05 -21.01 -10.54
C PHE A 117 4.89 -20.41 -11.67
N LEU A 118 6.21 -20.34 -11.52
CA LEU A 118 7.11 -19.80 -12.56
C LEU A 118 7.06 -20.63 -13.85
N GLN A 119 6.98 -21.95 -13.74
CA GLN A 119 6.90 -22.87 -14.89
C GLN A 119 5.62 -22.69 -15.72
N MET A 120 4.56 -22.07 -15.15
CA MET A 120 3.35 -21.71 -15.92
C MET A 120 3.57 -20.54 -16.87
N PHE A 121 4.59 -19.68 -16.62
CA PHE A 121 4.83 -18.47 -17.40
C PHE A 121 6.04 -18.54 -18.31
N THR A 122 7.00 -19.44 -18.04
CA THR A 122 8.21 -19.55 -18.86
C THR A 122 8.74 -20.97 -18.90
N GLY A 123 9.22 -21.38 -20.08
CA GLY A 123 9.98 -22.62 -20.29
C GLY A 123 11.49 -22.44 -20.11
N ASN A 124 11.98 -21.21 -19.89
CA ASN A 124 13.41 -20.94 -19.69
C ASN A 124 13.85 -21.41 -18.29
N ALA A 125 14.64 -22.47 -18.25
CA ALA A 125 15.12 -23.09 -17.01
C ALA A 125 15.94 -22.11 -16.13
N GLN A 126 16.68 -21.18 -16.74
CA GLN A 126 17.51 -20.22 -16.03
C GLN A 126 16.66 -19.17 -15.32
N ILE A 127 15.59 -18.67 -15.98
CA ILE A 127 14.64 -17.71 -15.37
C ILE A 127 13.92 -18.38 -14.19
N VAL A 128 13.49 -19.65 -14.35
CA VAL A 128 12.86 -20.43 -13.29
C VAL A 128 13.84 -20.62 -12.11
N ASP A 129 15.11 -20.95 -12.37
CA ASP A 129 16.13 -21.13 -11.33
C ASP A 129 16.36 -19.81 -10.56
N TYR A 130 16.58 -18.70 -11.25
CA TYR A 130 16.72 -17.39 -10.63
C TYR A 130 15.51 -17.01 -9.76
N GLY A 131 14.30 -17.22 -10.27
CA GLY A 131 13.08 -16.90 -9.53
C GLY A 131 12.89 -17.78 -8.30
N VAL A 132 13.22 -19.08 -8.37
CA VAL A 132 13.16 -20.00 -7.22
C VAL A 132 14.21 -19.66 -6.17
N ARG A 133 15.45 -19.36 -6.57
CA ARG A 133 16.53 -18.98 -5.65
C ARG A 133 16.22 -17.67 -4.94
N TYR A 134 15.77 -16.66 -5.68
CA TYR A 134 15.33 -15.38 -5.11
C TYR A 134 14.18 -15.56 -4.12
N SER A 135 13.10 -16.21 -4.55
CA SER A 135 11.88 -16.36 -3.76
C SER A 135 12.08 -17.21 -2.50
N ARG A 136 12.93 -18.23 -2.57
CA ARG A 136 13.27 -19.07 -1.40
C ARG A 136 13.85 -18.21 -0.28
N ILE A 137 14.79 -17.30 -0.60
CA ILE A 137 15.39 -16.42 0.41
C ILE A 137 14.39 -15.35 0.83
N ALA A 138 13.75 -14.66 -0.12
CA ALA A 138 12.80 -13.58 0.18
C ALA A 138 11.65 -14.06 1.10
N PHE A 139 11.10 -15.24 0.84
CA PHE A 139 10.00 -15.78 1.66
C PHE A 139 10.43 -16.36 3.01
N LEU A 140 11.70 -16.72 3.22
CA LEU A 140 12.21 -17.02 4.55
C LEU A 140 12.03 -15.86 5.52
N PHE A 141 12.08 -14.62 5.01
CA PHE A 141 11.86 -13.41 5.81
C PHE A 141 10.40 -12.99 5.91
N ALA A 142 9.44 -13.75 5.36
CA ALA A 142 8.02 -13.40 5.41
C ALA A 142 7.49 -13.22 6.86
N THR A 143 8.02 -14.02 7.80
CA THR A 143 7.68 -13.85 9.22
C THR A 143 8.24 -12.54 9.80
N ALA A 144 9.47 -12.17 9.45
CA ALA A 144 10.08 -10.91 9.87
C ALA A 144 9.31 -9.71 9.29
N LEU A 145 8.95 -9.78 8.00
CA LEU A 145 8.09 -8.80 7.34
C LEU A 145 6.73 -8.65 8.05
N SER A 146 6.10 -9.78 8.39
CA SER A 146 4.83 -9.76 9.11
C SER A 146 4.95 -9.08 10.49
N TRP A 147 6.00 -9.39 11.24
CA TRP A 147 6.26 -8.75 12.53
C TRP A 147 6.51 -7.25 12.38
N GLN A 148 7.33 -6.86 11.39
CA GLN A 148 7.58 -5.46 11.07
C GLN A 148 6.26 -4.72 10.83
N LEU A 149 5.36 -5.28 10.00
CA LEU A 149 4.06 -4.65 9.67
C LEU A 149 3.10 -4.62 10.87
N VAL A 150 3.06 -5.67 11.69
CA VAL A 150 2.23 -5.66 12.92
C VAL A 150 2.71 -4.59 13.91
N PHE A 151 4.02 -4.49 14.13
CA PHE A 151 4.58 -3.41 14.96
C PHE A 151 4.29 -2.05 14.34
N GLU A 152 4.53 -1.87 13.04
CA GLU A 152 4.25 -0.63 12.32
C GLU A 152 2.81 -0.17 12.58
N LYS A 153 1.84 -1.06 12.38
CA LYS A 153 0.43 -0.71 12.56
C LYS A 153 0.05 -0.50 14.02
N THR A 154 0.72 -1.16 14.95
CA THR A 154 0.55 -0.91 16.39
C THR A 154 1.12 0.45 16.80
N PHE A 155 2.33 0.82 16.32
CA PHE A 155 2.90 2.15 16.56
C PHE A 155 2.04 3.26 15.95
N GLN A 156 1.56 3.06 14.73
CA GLN A 156 0.63 3.99 14.07
C GLN A 156 -0.69 4.12 14.85
N ALA A 157 -1.25 3.02 15.35
CA ALA A 157 -2.50 3.01 16.12
C ALA A 157 -2.44 3.87 17.41
N VAL A 158 -1.26 3.96 18.00
CA VAL A 158 -1.02 4.79 19.18
C VAL A 158 -0.47 6.18 18.83
N GLY A 159 -0.41 6.54 17.54
CA GLY A 159 0.01 7.85 17.05
C GLY A 159 1.52 8.09 17.03
N ARG A 160 2.34 7.05 17.21
CA ARG A 160 3.80 7.15 17.13
C ARG A 160 4.30 7.04 15.70
N MET A 161 3.96 8.04 14.87
CA MET A 161 4.26 8.04 13.45
C MET A 161 5.74 8.29 13.15
N VAL A 162 6.43 9.09 13.98
CA VAL A 162 7.86 9.39 13.78
C VAL A 162 8.71 8.15 14.02
N GLU A 163 8.44 7.40 15.09
CA GLU A 163 9.13 6.14 15.36
C GLU A 163 8.81 5.10 14.25
N SER A 164 7.56 5.06 13.79
CA SER A 164 7.19 4.22 12.65
C SER A 164 7.96 4.58 11.40
N MET A 165 8.06 5.87 11.06
CA MET A 165 8.88 6.37 9.96
C MET A 165 10.33 5.94 10.11
N THR A 166 10.92 6.15 11.28
CA THR A 166 12.34 5.82 11.54
C THR A 166 12.62 4.34 11.30
N CYS A 167 11.76 3.45 11.79
CA CYS A 167 11.93 2.00 11.59
C CYS A 167 11.79 1.60 10.12
N MET A 168 10.78 2.13 9.42
CA MET A 168 10.56 1.85 7.99
C MET A 168 11.74 2.35 7.14
N MET A 169 12.17 3.58 7.37
CA MET A 169 13.30 4.17 6.63
C MET A 169 14.61 3.45 6.91
N SER A 170 14.88 3.06 8.15
CA SER A 170 16.08 2.31 8.49
C SER A 170 16.16 0.99 7.75
N GLY A 171 15.05 0.24 7.66
CA GLY A 171 14.98 -0.98 6.87
C GLY A 171 15.26 -0.75 5.38
N ALA A 172 14.67 0.30 4.81
CA ALA A 172 14.88 0.67 3.40
C ALA A 172 16.32 1.12 3.13
N ILE A 173 16.92 1.93 4.01
CA ILE A 173 18.32 2.39 3.89
C ILE A 173 19.29 1.21 4.00
N ILE A 174 19.06 0.29 4.94
CA ILE A 174 19.89 -0.93 5.08
C ILE A 174 19.81 -1.75 3.80
N ASN A 175 18.64 -1.93 3.22
CA ASN A 175 18.48 -2.63 1.94
C ASN A 175 19.29 -1.94 0.82
N ILE A 176 19.12 -0.63 0.61
CA ILE A 176 19.84 0.15 -0.43
C ILE A 176 21.36 -0.01 -0.30
N ILE A 177 21.88 -0.06 0.93
CA ILE A 177 23.32 -0.23 1.18
C ILE A 177 23.75 -1.66 0.90
N LEU A 178 22.96 -2.65 1.34
CA LEU A 178 23.32 -4.07 1.22
C LEU A 178 23.13 -4.61 -0.20
N ASP A 179 22.25 -4.05 -1.01
CA ASP A 179 22.02 -4.49 -2.39
C ASP A 179 23.33 -4.55 -3.20
N PRO A 180 24.07 -3.44 -3.43
CA PRO A 180 25.30 -3.52 -4.19
C PRO A 180 26.37 -4.38 -3.51
N VAL A 181 26.41 -4.40 -2.17
CA VAL A 181 27.39 -5.18 -1.40
C VAL A 181 27.20 -6.67 -1.62
N LEU A 182 25.98 -7.18 -1.50
CA LEU A 182 25.68 -8.61 -1.60
C LEU A 182 25.50 -9.06 -3.05
N ILE A 183 24.93 -8.23 -3.93
CA ILE A 183 24.74 -8.55 -5.34
C ILE A 183 26.10 -8.72 -6.04
N PHE A 184 26.99 -7.74 -5.88
CA PHE A 184 28.25 -7.70 -6.62
C PHE A 184 29.45 -8.22 -5.85
N GLY A 185 29.31 -8.50 -4.54
CA GLY A 185 30.38 -9.01 -3.70
C GLY A 185 31.41 -7.93 -3.37
N LEU A 186 30.98 -6.79 -2.79
CA LEU A 186 31.88 -5.71 -2.41
C LEU A 186 32.46 -5.95 -1.01
N GLY A 187 33.75 -5.66 -0.87
CA GLY A 187 34.50 -5.86 0.39
C GLY A 187 34.69 -7.34 0.72
N PRO A 188 34.42 -7.78 1.96
CA PRO A 188 34.63 -9.17 2.39
C PRO A 188 33.51 -10.14 1.98
N PHE A 189 32.47 -9.65 1.31
CA PHE A 189 31.29 -10.43 0.98
C PHE A 189 31.44 -11.15 -0.38
N PRO A 190 30.96 -12.40 -0.51
CA PRO A 190 30.95 -13.10 -1.78
C PRO A 190 29.91 -12.49 -2.73
N LYS A 191 30.14 -12.60 -4.04
CA LYS A 191 29.17 -12.22 -5.06
C LYS A 191 27.99 -13.20 -5.04
N MET A 192 26.81 -12.73 -4.62
CA MET A 192 25.61 -13.57 -4.46
C MET A 192 24.58 -13.38 -5.60
N GLY A 193 24.73 -12.33 -6.42
CA GLY A 193 23.80 -12.06 -7.51
C GLY A 193 22.35 -11.85 -6.99
N ILE A 194 21.38 -12.52 -7.62
CA ILE A 194 19.96 -12.36 -7.29
C ILE A 194 19.59 -12.82 -5.87
N GLU A 195 20.34 -13.78 -5.32
CA GLU A 195 20.20 -14.21 -3.92
C GLU A 195 20.62 -13.09 -2.96
N GLY A 196 21.65 -12.33 -3.35
CA GLY A 196 22.11 -11.16 -2.59
C GLY A 196 21.03 -10.07 -2.49
N ALA A 197 20.30 -9.80 -3.56
CA ALA A 197 19.16 -8.88 -3.54
C ALA A 197 18.04 -9.36 -2.60
N ALA A 198 17.67 -10.65 -2.69
CA ALA A 198 16.68 -11.24 -1.79
C ALA A 198 17.10 -11.16 -0.32
N LEU A 199 18.38 -11.42 -0.04
CA LEU A 199 18.95 -11.37 1.31
C LEU A 199 19.00 -9.94 1.85
N ALA A 200 19.41 -8.97 1.03
CA ALA A 200 19.43 -7.55 1.41
C ALA A 200 18.03 -7.06 1.80
N THR A 201 17.01 -7.41 1.00
CA THR A 201 15.60 -7.10 1.29
C THR A 201 15.16 -7.76 2.61
N GLY A 202 15.47 -9.03 2.80
CA GLY A 202 15.12 -9.76 4.03
C GLY A 202 15.80 -9.20 5.27
N ILE A 203 17.09 -8.85 5.19
CA ILE A 203 17.83 -8.21 6.29
C ILE A 203 17.22 -6.84 6.61
N GLY A 204 16.87 -6.03 5.60
CA GLY A 204 16.20 -4.74 5.79
C GLY A 204 14.88 -4.88 6.57
N GLN A 205 14.06 -5.86 6.19
CA GLN A 205 12.80 -6.17 6.89
C GLN A 205 13.03 -6.64 8.33
N ALA A 206 13.98 -7.54 8.54
CA ALA A 206 14.33 -8.04 9.87
C ALA A 206 14.90 -6.93 10.76
N ALA A 207 15.76 -6.07 10.23
CA ALA A 207 16.31 -4.91 10.92
C ALA A 207 15.21 -3.92 11.33
N GLY A 208 14.24 -3.66 10.43
CA GLY A 208 13.06 -2.86 10.75
C GLY A 208 12.24 -3.46 11.91
N ALA A 209 11.99 -4.78 11.88
CA ALA A 209 11.27 -5.47 12.96
C ALA A 209 12.03 -5.41 14.30
N VAL A 210 13.35 -5.60 14.27
CA VAL A 210 14.20 -5.50 15.47
C VAL A 210 14.21 -4.08 16.02
N LEU A 211 14.28 -3.06 15.16
CA LEU A 211 14.26 -1.67 15.60
C LEU A 211 12.92 -1.29 16.25
N TYR A 212 11.79 -1.76 15.70
CA TYR A 212 10.49 -1.62 16.36
C TYR A 212 10.47 -2.27 17.75
N LEU A 213 11.03 -3.48 17.87
CA LEU A 213 11.14 -4.16 19.16
C LEU A 213 12.00 -3.37 20.16
N ILE A 214 13.13 -2.80 19.71
CA ILE A 214 13.98 -1.93 20.53
C ILE A 214 13.19 -0.71 21.02
N PHE A 215 12.50 0.01 20.10
CA PHE A 215 11.65 1.14 20.49
C PHE A 215 10.53 0.74 21.45
N TYR A 216 9.93 -0.42 21.26
CA TYR A 216 8.90 -0.94 22.16
C TYR A 216 9.43 -1.19 23.58
N ILE A 217 10.67 -1.69 23.71
CA ILE A 217 11.32 -1.98 25.01
C ILE A 217 11.79 -0.69 25.70
N VAL A 218 12.48 0.17 24.95
CA VAL A 218 13.11 1.39 25.47
C VAL A 218 12.07 2.46 25.78
N ASN A 219 11.05 2.58 24.94
CA ASN A 219 9.99 3.58 25.05
C ASN A 219 8.59 2.91 24.97
N PRO A 220 8.13 2.30 26.06
CA PRO A 220 6.95 1.45 26.07
C PRO A 220 5.70 2.13 25.50
N LEU A 221 4.95 1.39 24.70
CA LEU A 221 3.66 1.82 24.17
C LEU A 221 2.58 1.79 25.25
N PRO A 222 1.50 2.57 25.10
CA PRO A 222 0.31 2.46 25.97
C PRO A 222 -0.36 1.08 25.84
N VAL A 223 -0.12 0.37 24.74
CA VAL A 223 -0.59 -0.99 24.46
C VAL A 223 0.54 -1.99 24.68
N LYS A 224 0.23 -3.09 25.36
CA LYS A 224 1.23 -4.12 25.74
C LYS A 224 0.89 -5.48 25.15
N TYR A 225 1.91 -6.13 24.58
CA TYR A 225 1.83 -7.56 24.24
C TYR A 225 1.91 -8.40 25.51
N ARG A 226 0.88 -9.24 25.77
CA ARG A 226 0.77 -10.01 27.01
C ARG A 226 0.59 -11.48 26.75
N LYS A 227 1.47 -12.32 27.30
CA LYS A 227 1.42 -13.79 27.19
C LYS A 227 0.05 -14.38 27.54
N LYS A 228 -0.66 -13.81 28.53
CA LYS A 228 -1.99 -14.27 28.94
C LYS A 228 -3.08 -14.16 27.85
N TYR A 229 -2.84 -13.37 26.78
CA TYR A 229 -3.77 -13.19 25.67
C TYR A 229 -3.37 -13.97 24.40
N LEU A 230 -2.44 -14.92 24.49
CA LEU A 230 -2.05 -15.76 23.36
C LEU A 230 -3.07 -16.84 23.02
N LYS A 231 -3.99 -17.19 23.95
CA LYS A 231 -5.08 -18.10 23.64
C LYS A 231 -5.98 -17.47 22.57
N ALA A 232 -6.26 -18.22 21.50
CA ALA A 232 -7.04 -17.78 20.37
C ALA A 232 -8.40 -17.18 20.78
N ASP A 233 -8.70 -15.99 20.26
CA ASP A 233 -9.96 -15.28 20.47
C ASP A 233 -10.69 -15.10 19.15
N LEU A 234 -11.51 -16.08 18.81
CA LEU A 234 -12.23 -16.09 17.53
C LEU A 234 -13.15 -14.88 17.32
N LYS A 235 -13.69 -14.29 18.39
CA LYS A 235 -14.52 -13.08 18.29
C LYS A 235 -13.69 -11.88 17.86
N LEU A 236 -12.48 -11.75 18.44
CA LEU A 236 -11.56 -10.69 18.07
C LEU A 236 -10.94 -10.93 16.69
N TRP A 237 -10.61 -12.17 16.36
CA TRP A 237 -10.15 -12.55 15.02
C TRP A 237 -11.16 -12.15 13.95
N LYS A 238 -12.45 -12.45 14.18
CA LYS A 238 -13.52 -12.02 13.26
C LYS A 238 -13.50 -10.50 13.05
N LYS A 239 -13.33 -9.70 14.12
CA LYS A 239 -13.22 -8.23 13.99
C LYS A 239 -12.02 -7.81 13.14
N LEU A 240 -10.85 -8.41 13.35
CA LEU A 240 -9.64 -8.11 12.58
C LEU A 240 -9.81 -8.49 11.10
N TYR A 241 -10.37 -9.66 10.80
CA TYR A 241 -10.57 -10.11 9.42
C TYR A 241 -11.67 -9.38 8.67
N VAL A 242 -12.75 -8.95 9.34
CA VAL A 242 -13.80 -8.13 8.73
C VAL A 242 -13.27 -6.79 8.20
N ILE A 243 -12.18 -6.29 8.76
CA ILE A 243 -11.49 -5.09 8.27
C ILE A 243 -10.33 -5.50 7.36
N GLY A 244 -9.52 -6.45 7.79
CA GLY A 244 -8.27 -6.84 7.13
C GLY A 244 -8.47 -7.46 5.74
N ILE A 245 -9.44 -8.38 5.56
CA ILE A 245 -9.71 -8.98 4.24
C ILE A 245 -10.16 -7.94 3.22
N PRO A 246 -11.17 -7.09 3.50
CA PRO A 246 -11.52 -5.99 2.61
C PRO A 246 -10.35 -5.07 2.28
N ALA A 247 -9.54 -4.70 3.27
CA ALA A 247 -8.37 -3.84 3.05
C ALA A 247 -7.31 -4.52 2.18
N SER A 248 -7.09 -5.83 2.33
CA SER A 248 -6.20 -6.61 1.45
C SER A 248 -6.69 -6.63 0.01
N LEU A 249 -7.99 -6.85 -0.19
CA LEU A 249 -8.60 -6.81 -1.51
C LEU A 249 -8.50 -5.41 -2.14
N ASN A 250 -8.72 -4.34 -1.37
CA ASN A 250 -8.55 -2.96 -1.84
C ASN A 250 -7.14 -2.71 -2.40
N LEU A 251 -6.12 -3.30 -1.80
CA LEU A 251 -4.73 -3.18 -2.26
C LEU A 251 -4.43 -4.06 -3.48
N ALA A 252 -5.15 -5.15 -3.69
CA ALA A 252 -4.97 -6.07 -4.81
C ALA A 252 -5.76 -5.65 -6.07
N LEU A 253 -6.93 -5.01 -5.91
CA LEU A 253 -7.83 -4.64 -7.02
C LEU A 253 -7.18 -3.78 -8.12
N PRO A 254 -6.29 -2.80 -7.83
CA PRO A 254 -5.61 -2.06 -8.88
C PRO A 254 -4.81 -2.94 -9.85
N SER A 255 -4.19 -4.01 -9.37
CA SER A 255 -3.43 -4.93 -10.21
C SER A 255 -4.34 -5.68 -11.20
N LEU A 256 -5.53 -6.09 -10.73
CA LEU A 256 -6.56 -6.69 -11.58
C LEU A 256 -7.01 -5.71 -12.67
N LEU A 257 -7.29 -4.47 -12.30
CA LEU A 257 -7.67 -3.42 -13.24
C LEU A 257 -6.61 -3.21 -14.32
N ILE A 258 -5.34 -3.08 -13.92
CA ILE A 258 -4.22 -2.90 -14.87
C ILE A 258 -4.20 -4.04 -15.89
N SER A 259 -4.36 -5.29 -15.42
CA SER A 259 -4.37 -6.47 -16.30
C SER A 259 -5.50 -6.42 -17.33
N VAL A 260 -6.72 -6.08 -16.89
CA VAL A 260 -7.87 -5.97 -17.79
C VAL A 260 -7.73 -4.81 -18.77
N LEU A 261 -7.26 -3.64 -18.32
CA LEU A 261 -7.04 -2.49 -19.21
C LEU A 261 -5.94 -2.77 -20.24
N ASN A 262 -4.89 -3.51 -19.87
CA ASN A 262 -3.86 -3.95 -20.83
C ASN A 262 -4.46 -4.82 -21.92
N VAL A 263 -5.34 -5.78 -21.59
CA VAL A 263 -6.03 -6.62 -22.59
C VAL A 263 -6.85 -5.75 -23.54
N ILE A 264 -7.58 -4.75 -23.03
CA ILE A 264 -8.36 -3.83 -23.90
C ILE A 264 -7.41 -3.02 -24.80
N LEU A 265 -6.34 -2.46 -24.24
CA LEU A 265 -5.43 -1.56 -24.96
C LEU A 265 -4.54 -2.29 -25.98
N THR A 266 -4.21 -3.56 -25.73
CA THR A 266 -3.45 -4.39 -26.70
C THR A 266 -4.17 -4.45 -28.05
N GLY A 267 -5.51 -4.43 -28.07
CA GLY A 267 -6.31 -4.37 -29.30
C GLY A 267 -6.16 -3.06 -30.10
N TYR A 268 -5.59 -2.00 -29.50
CA TYR A 268 -5.36 -0.69 -30.15
C TYR A 268 -3.89 -0.41 -30.44
N GLY A 269 -2.97 -1.19 -29.88
CA GLY A 269 -1.53 -1.13 -30.13
C GLY A 269 -0.68 -1.03 -28.86
N GLU A 270 0.55 -1.54 -28.97
CA GLU A 270 1.51 -1.62 -27.84
C GLU A 270 1.87 -0.26 -27.22
N VAL A 271 1.82 0.82 -28.01
CA VAL A 271 2.06 2.19 -27.54
C VAL A 271 1.13 2.55 -26.37
N TYR A 272 -0.14 2.15 -26.45
CA TYR A 272 -1.12 2.47 -25.40
C TYR A 272 -0.94 1.63 -24.14
N VAL A 273 -0.49 0.39 -24.29
CA VAL A 273 -0.08 -0.46 -23.15
C VAL A 273 1.12 0.17 -22.42
N PHE A 274 2.12 0.62 -23.17
CA PHE A 274 3.27 1.34 -22.61
C PHE A 274 2.83 2.62 -21.88
N VAL A 275 1.95 3.42 -22.50
CA VAL A 275 1.41 4.66 -21.91
C VAL A 275 0.68 4.38 -20.60
N LEU A 276 -0.13 3.31 -20.53
CA LEU A 276 -0.79 2.91 -19.29
C LEU A 276 0.22 2.55 -18.18
N GLY A 277 1.28 1.82 -18.54
CA GLY A 277 2.36 1.47 -17.61
C GLY A 277 3.08 2.70 -17.05
N VAL A 278 3.39 3.68 -17.91
CA VAL A 278 3.99 4.96 -17.48
C VAL A 278 3.03 5.74 -16.59
N TYR A 279 1.73 5.81 -16.96
CA TYR A 279 0.73 6.47 -16.14
C TYR A 279 0.71 5.89 -14.71
N TYR A 280 0.67 4.56 -14.53
CA TYR A 280 0.64 3.97 -13.20
C TYR A 280 1.92 4.22 -12.39
N LYS A 281 3.07 4.30 -13.03
CA LYS A 281 4.31 4.72 -12.35
C LYS A 281 4.22 6.17 -11.86
N LEU A 282 3.76 7.09 -12.68
CA LEU A 282 3.54 8.49 -12.30
C LEU A 282 2.45 8.61 -11.23
N GLN A 283 1.34 7.89 -11.36
CA GLN A 283 0.25 7.85 -10.39
C GLN A 283 0.75 7.47 -9.01
N THR A 284 1.65 6.49 -8.89
CA THR A 284 2.22 6.08 -7.61
C THR A 284 2.78 7.29 -6.88
N PHE A 285 3.59 8.13 -7.53
CA PHE A 285 4.17 9.33 -6.91
C PHE A 285 3.13 10.41 -6.62
N LEU A 286 2.19 10.61 -7.52
CA LEU A 286 1.15 11.63 -7.37
C LEU A 286 0.18 11.32 -6.21
N TYR A 287 -0.08 10.04 -5.96
CA TYR A 287 -0.97 9.59 -4.88
C TYR A 287 -0.27 9.34 -3.54
N LEU A 288 1.08 9.34 -3.49
CA LEU A 288 1.82 9.16 -2.23
C LEU A 288 1.37 10.11 -1.11
N PRO A 289 1.24 11.44 -1.34
CA PRO A 289 0.80 12.35 -0.29
C PRO A 289 -0.63 12.05 0.18
N ALA A 290 -1.54 11.74 -0.75
CA ALA A 290 -2.92 11.37 -0.41
C ALA A 290 -2.98 10.10 0.45
N ASN A 291 -2.21 9.08 0.10
CA ASN A 291 -2.11 7.83 0.87
C ASN A 291 -1.46 8.05 2.24
N GLY A 292 -0.47 8.94 2.35
CA GLY A 292 0.12 9.31 3.64
C GLY A 292 -0.88 10.03 4.56
N ILE A 293 -1.72 10.92 4.01
CA ILE A 293 -2.80 11.58 4.75
C ILE A 293 -3.79 10.53 5.27
N VAL A 294 -4.21 9.58 4.42
CA VAL A 294 -5.11 8.48 4.81
C VAL A 294 -4.50 7.65 5.93
N GLN A 295 -3.22 7.30 5.84
CA GLN A 295 -2.55 6.54 6.91
C GLN A 295 -2.49 7.31 8.23
N GLY A 296 -2.21 8.61 8.19
CA GLY A 296 -2.21 9.48 9.36
C GLY A 296 -3.60 9.66 9.98
N MET A 297 -4.65 9.69 9.17
CA MET A 297 -6.03 9.86 9.63
C MET A 297 -6.62 8.60 10.28
N ARG A 298 -6.28 7.40 9.83
CA ARG A 298 -6.89 6.15 10.32
C ARG A 298 -6.91 6.03 11.84
N PRO A 299 -5.77 6.15 12.56
CA PRO A 299 -5.78 6.05 14.02
C PRO A 299 -6.55 7.18 14.69
N LEU A 300 -6.54 8.40 14.11
CA LEU A 300 -7.31 9.51 14.64
C LEU A 300 -8.82 9.26 14.56
N LEU A 301 -9.28 8.73 13.43
CA LEU A 301 -10.68 8.37 13.23
C LEU A 301 -11.10 7.23 14.18
N GLY A 302 -10.30 6.15 14.25
CA GLY A 302 -10.58 5.02 15.14
C GLY A 302 -10.63 5.44 16.61
N TYR A 303 -9.66 6.23 17.06
CA TYR A 303 -9.60 6.73 18.43
C TYR A 303 -10.80 7.62 18.79
N ASN A 304 -11.07 8.65 17.99
CA ASN A 304 -12.18 9.57 18.26
C ASN A 304 -13.55 8.89 18.13
N TYR A 305 -13.69 7.93 17.23
CA TYR A 305 -14.91 7.12 17.11
C TYR A 305 -15.12 6.25 18.35
N GLY A 306 -14.06 5.58 18.84
CA GLY A 306 -14.09 4.82 20.09
C GLY A 306 -14.39 5.67 21.32
N ALA A 307 -13.93 6.92 21.33
CA ALA A 307 -14.20 7.90 22.38
C ALA A 307 -15.62 8.53 22.31
N GLY A 308 -16.43 8.21 21.31
CA GLY A 308 -17.76 8.81 21.10
C GLY A 308 -17.73 10.25 20.57
N GLU A 309 -16.57 10.75 20.13
CA GLU A 309 -16.38 12.13 19.65
C GLU A 309 -16.77 12.28 18.16
N HIS A 310 -18.03 12.02 17.82
CA HIS A 310 -18.51 12.00 16.43
C HIS A 310 -18.33 13.33 15.69
N LYS A 311 -18.45 14.47 16.39
CA LYS A 311 -18.19 15.79 15.78
C LYS A 311 -16.74 15.89 15.34
N ARG A 312 -15.83 15.37 16.13
CA ARG A 312 -14.40 15.37 15.83
C ARG A 312 -14.04 14.40 14.72
N VAL A 313 -14.67 13.21 14.67
CA VAL A 313 -14.59 12.29 13.54
C VAL A 313 -14.96 12.99 12.22
N HIS A 314 -16.08 13.74 12.24
CA HIS A 314 -16.51 14.49 11.06
C HIS A 314 -15.50 15.59 10.67
N LYS A 315 -14.94 16.31 11.63
CA LYS A 315 -13.91 17.33 11.40
C LYS A 315 -12.63 16.73 10.82
N ILE A 316 -12.16 15.57 11.35
CA ILE A 316 -11.00 14.86 10.81
C ILE A 316 -11.23 14.46 9.36
N PHE A 317 -12.42 13.96 9.04
CA PHE A 317 -12.81 13.62 7.67
C PHE A 317 -12.77 14.85 6.75
N GLN A 318 -13.38 15.97 7.16
CA GLN A 318 -13.43 17.20 6.36
C GLN A 318 -12.03 17.78 6.12
N ASP A 319 -11.22 17.94 7.17
CA ASP A 319 -9.88 18.51 7.06
C ASP A 319 -8.97 17.61 6.21
N GLY A 320 -9.07 16.28 6.37
CA GLY A 320 -8.36 15.32 5.53
C GLY A 320 -8.79 15.38 4.07
N LEU A 321 -10.09 15.50 3.81
CA LEU A 321 -10.61 15.64 2.44
C LEU A 321 -10.07 16.91 1.76
N ILE A 322 -10.07 18.04 2.47
CA ILE A 322 -9.50 19.30 1.95
C ILE A 322 -8.03 19.15 1.62
N LEU A 323 -7.24 18.54 2.52
CA LEU A 323 -5.81 18.30 2.27
C LEU A 323 -5.59 17.42 1.02
N VAL A 324 -6.34 16.35 0.87
CA VAL A 324 -6.21 15.46 -0.30
C VAL A 324 -6.67 16.17 -1.58
N ILE A 325 -7.76 16.96 -1.55
CA ILE A 325 -8.19 17.77 -2.70
C ILE A 325 -7.08 18.73 -3.14
N VAL A 326 -6.41 19.42 -2.21
CA VAL A 326 -5.31 20.34 -2.53
C VAL A 326 -4.15 19.58 -3.17
N MET A 327 -3.77 18.42 -2.63
CA MET A 327 -2.69 17.60 -3.20
C MET A 327 -3.04 17.06 -4.59
N MET A 328 -4.27 16.58 -4.78
CA MET A 328 -4.72 16.05 -6.07
C MET A 328 -4.93 17.17 -7.10
N ALA A 329 -5.32 18.38 -6.68
CA ALA A 329 -5.36 19.56 -7.54
C ALA A 329 -3.96 19.94 -8.05
N ALA A 330 -2.96 19.91 -7.17
CA ALA A 330 -1.56 20.11 -7.57
C ALA A 330 -1.09 19.04 -8.57
N GLY A 331 -1.39 17.76 -8.32
CA GLY A 331 -1.09 16.67 -9.24
C GLY A 331 -1.78 16.83 -10.60
N MET A 332 -3.04 17.23 -10.61
CA MET A 332 -3.80 17.54 -11.83
C MET A 332 -3.16 18.71 -12.60
N ALA A 333 -2.82 19.79 -11.91
CA ALA A 333 -2.18 20.95 -12.53
C ALA A 333 -0.84 20.58 -13.19
N ILE A 334 -0.02 19.74 -12.55
CA ILE A 334 1.24 19.23 -13.12
C ILE A 334 0.97 18.40 -14.38
N CYS A 335 0.00 17.47 -14.35
CA CYS A 335 -0.34 16.63 -15.49
C CYS A 335 -0.92 17.45 -16.67
N LEU A 336 -1.61 18.55 -16.41
CA LEU A 336 -2.14 19.45 -17.44
C LEU A 336 -1.07 20.37 -18.03
N ALA A 337 -0.19 20.91 -17.18
CA ALA A 337 0.81 21.91 -17.58
C ALA A 337 1.99 21.31 -18.32
N VAL A 338 2.54 20.17 -17.84
CA VAL A 338 3.80 19.60 -18.31
C VAL A 338 3.72 18.11 -18.68
N PRO A 339 2.65 17.61 -19.34
CA PRO A 339 2.48 16.19 -19.61
C PRO A 339 3.57 15.63 -20.55
N GLY A 340 4.07 16.44 -21.48
CA GLY A 340 5.14 16.05 -22.40
C GLY A 340 6.45 15.81 -21.68
N GLN A 341 6.82 16.67 -20.73
CA GLN A 341 8.02 16.52 -19.91
C GLN A 341 7.92 15.29 -19.01
N LEU A 342 6.76 15.04 -18.41
CA LEU A 342 6.52 13.83 -17.61
C LEU A 342 6.68 12.56 -18.45
N MET A 343 6.14 12.53 -19.65
CA MET A 343 6.32 11.39 -20.57
C MET A 343 7.77 11.28 -21.06
N GLY A 344 8.45 12.40 -21.28
CA GLY A 344 9.84 12.45 -21.69
C GLY A 344 10.84 11.84 -20.71
N LEU A 345 10.45 11.67 -19.43
CA LEU A 345 11.24 10.92 -18.45
C LEU A 345 11.32 9.41 -18.77
N PHE A 346 10.40 8.88 -19.59
CA PHE A 346 10.27 7.45 -19.85
C PHE A 346 10.49 7.07 -21.31
N THR A 347 10.33 7.99 -22.25
CA THR A 347 10.49 7.75 -23.69
C THR A 347 10.92 8.99 -24.45
N ALA A 348 11.74 8.79 -25.47
CA ALA A 348 12.10 9.81 -26.45
C ALA A 348 11.26 9.71 -27.76
N ASN A 349 10.39 8.70 -27.90
CA ASN A 349 9.58 8.51 -29.09
C ASN A 349 8.45 9.55 -29.16
N PRO A 350 8.41 10.43 -30.18
CA PRO A 350 7.43 11.52 -30.31
C PRO A 350 5.98 11.03 -30.34
N ILE A 351 5.72 9.87 -30.98
CA ILE A 351 4.38 9.29 -31.09
C ILE A 351 3.89 8.86 -29.70
N THR A 352 4.73 8.15 -28.96
CA THR A 352 4.43 7.69 -27.60
C THR A 352 4.28 8.86 -26.62
N MET A 353 5.14 9.89 -26.75
CA MET A 353 5.02 11.12 -25.96
C MET A 353 3.71 11.83 -26.19
N LYS A 354 3.26 11.95 -27.45
CA LYS A 354 1.99 12.58 -27.81
C LYS A 354 0.80 11.80 -27.25
N ALA A 355 0.79 10.47 -27.44
CA ALA A 355 -0.26 9.60 -26.91
C ALA A 355 -0.34 9.65 -25.38
N GLY A 356 0.82 9.60 -24.71
CA GLY A 356 0.90 9.68 -23.25
C GLY A 356 0.51 11.06 -22.70
N SER A 357 0.85 12.13 -23.40
CA SER A 357 0.42 13.49 -23.01
C SER A 357 -1.10 13.65 -23.05
N VAL A 358 -1.76 13.05 -24.04
CA VAL A 358 -3.23 13.01 -24.10
C VAL A 358 -3.78 12.19 -22.93
N ALA A 359 -3.21 11.02 -22.68
CA ALA A 359 -3.62 10.16 -21.57
C ALA A 359 -3.53 10.89 -20.23
N LEU A 360 -2.38 11.52 -19.92
CA LEU A 360 -2.17 12.24 -18.66
C LEU A 360 -3.17 13.38 -18.47
N ARG A 361 -3.43 14.16 -19.52
CA ARG A 361 -4.40 15.26 -19.48
C ARG A 361 -5.81 14.75 -19.20
N VAL A 362 -6.26 13.73 -19.92
CA VAL A 362 -7.63 13.21 -19.80
C VAL A 362 -7.83 12.52 -18.45
N ILE A 363 -6.90 11.65 -18.04
CA ILE A 363 -7.04 10.90 -16.79
C ILE A 363 -6.99 11.83 -15.58
N SER A 364 -6.12 12.86 -15.60
CA SER A 364 -5.96 13.79 -14.46
C SER A 364 -7.22 14.59 -14.14
N LEU A 365 -8.16 14.74 -15.08
CA LEU A 365 -9.46 15.36 -14.80
C LEU A 365 -10.24 14.67 -13.69
N GLY A 366 -9.99 13.35 -13.49
CA GLY A 366 -10.60 12.58 -12.42
C GLY A 366 -9.96 12.77 -11.04
N PHE A 367 -8.79 13.41 -10.92
CA PHE A 367 -8.03 13.45 -9.66
C PHE A 367 -8.79 14.14 -8.52
N LEU A 368 -9.50 15.24 -8.80
CA LEU A 368 -10.31 15.91 -7.78
C LEU A 368 -11.44 15.02 -7.25
N ALA A 369 -12.15 14.34 -8.16
CA ALA A 369 -13.22 13.42 -7.77
C ALA A 369 -12.66 12.22 -7.00
N SER A 370 -11.48 11.69 -7.39
CA SER A 370 -10.82 10.59 -6.71
C SER A 370 -10.48 10.88 -5.25
N SER A 371 -10.26 12.15 -4.88
CA SER A 371 -10.02 12.57 -3.49
C SER A 371 -11.13 12.10 -2.56
N ILE A 372 -12.39 12.17 -3.02
CA ILE A 372 -13.56 11.76 -2.24
C ILE A 372 -13.53 10.24 -2.02
N SER A 373 -13.32 9.47 -3.08
CA SER A 373 -13.27 8.01 -2.99
C SER A 373 -12.15 7.52 -2.09
N VAL A 374 -10.95 8.10 -2.21
CA VAL A 374 -9.76 7.76 -1.43
C VAL A 374 -9.98 8.04 0.06
N ILE A 375 -10.48 9.23 0.39
CA ILE A 375 -10.71 9.61 1.79
C ILE A 375 -11.87 8.84 2.40
N CYS A 376 -12.99 8.64 1.67
CA CYS A 376 -14.11 7.84 2.17
C CYS A 376 -13.69 6.39 2.46
N SER A 377 -12.94 5.75 1.54
CA SER A 377 -12.42 4.40 1.72
C SER A 377 -11.50 4.31 2.94
N GLY A 378 -10.50 5.20 3.02
CA GLY A 378 -9.57 5.22 4.15
C GLY A 378 -10.21 5.54 5.49
N ALA A 379 -11.19 6.44 5.52
CA ALA A 379 -11.95 6.76 6.73
C ALA A 379 -12.79 5.56 7.20
N LEU A 380 -13.47 4.87 6.31
CA LEU A 380 -14.24 3.66 6.63
C LEU A 380 -13.34 2.55 7.19
N GLU A 381 -12.14 2.39 6.66
CA GLU A 381 -11.14 1.45 7.21
C GLU A 381 -10.74 1.84 8.64
N GLY A 382 -10.43 3.13 8.87
CA GLY A 382 -10.09 3.64 10.20
C GLY A 382 -11.24 3.51 11.22
N LEU A 383 -12.49 3.59 10.77
CA LEU A 383 -13.70 3.38 11.57
C LEU A 383 -14.06 1.89 11.77
N GLY A 384 -13.26 0.97 11.24
CA GLY A 384 -13.54 -0.46 11.32
C GLY A 384 -14.64 -0.96 10.38
N LYS A 385 -15.04 -0.16 9.39
CA LYS A 385 -16.11 -0.46 8.41
C LYS A 385 -15.50 -0.98 7.08
N GLY A 386 -14.59 -1.96 7.14
CA GLY A 386 -13.82 -2.46 6.00
C GLY A 386 -14.67 -2.92 4.81
N VAL A 387 -15.80 -3.59 5.06
CA VAL A 387 -16.72 -4.03 4.00
C VAL A 387 -17.27 -2.85 3.18
N HIS A 388 -17.58 -1.72 3.82
CA HIS A 388 -18.04 -0.52 3.12
C HIS A 388 -16.94 0.10 2.27
N SER A 389 -15.69 0.06 2.75
CA SER A 389 -14.51 0.46 1.96
C SER A 389 -14.33 -0.42 0.72
N LEU A 390 -14.51 -1.74 0.85
CA LEU A 390 -14.40 -2.67 -0.27
C LEU A 390 -15.47 -2.41 -1.34
N ILE A 391 -16.70 -2.06 -0.96
CA ILE A 391 -17.75 -1.70 -1.92
C ILE A 391 -17.30 -0.53 -2.80
N ILE A 392 -16.72 0.52 -2.18
CA ILE A 392 -16.19 1.68 -2.92
C ILE A 392 -15.09 1.22 -3.90
N SER A 393 -14.16 0.40 -3.43
CA SER A 393 -13.05 -0.07 -4.26
C SER A 393 -13.50 -1.00 -5.39
N LEU A 394 -14.47 -1.88 -5.15
CA LEU A 394 -15.07 -2.71 -6.21
C LEU A 394 -15.74 -1.85 -7.28
N CYS A 395 -16.51 -0.83 -6.89
CA CYS A 395 -17.08 0.11 -7.84
C CYS A 395 -16.00 0.83 -8.66
N ARG A 396 -14.94 1.29 -8.00
CA ARG A 396 -13.85 2.05 -8.61
C ARG A 396 -13.00 1.22 -9.55
N TYR A 397 -12.62 0.00 -9.18
CA TYR A 397 -11.62 -0.80 -9.90
C TYR A 397 -12.22 -1.90 -10.78
N VAL A 398 -13.52 -2.24 -10.62
CA VAL A 398 -14.13 -3.35 -11.35
C VAL A 398 -15.46 -2.96 -11.97
N VAL A 399 -16.45 -2.63 -11.14
CA VAL A 399 -17.87 -2.54 -11.56
C VAL A 399 -18.12 -1.36 -12.50
N VAL A 400 -17.44 -0.24 -12.31
CA VAL A 400 -17.66 0.97 -13.14
C VAL A 400 -16.59 1.09 -14.21
N ILE A 401 -15.31 1.06 -13.86
CA ILE A 401 -14.24 1.38 -14.82
C ILE A 401 -14.14 0.38 -15.96
N ILE A 402 -14.26 -0.93 -15.69
CA ILE A 402 -14.09 -1.96 -16.72
C ILE A 402 -15.18 -1.87 -17.78
N PRO A 403 -16.49 -1.84 -17.44
CA PRO A 403 -17.54 -1.65 -18.43
C PRO A 403 -17.45 -0.32 -19.17
N VAL A 404 -17.15 0.78 -18.47
CA VAL A 404 -17.01 2.09 -19.09
C VAL A 404 -15.84 2.10 -20.06
N ALA A 405 -14.66 1.58 -19.69
CA ALA A 405 -13.50 1.48 -20.56
C ALA A 405 -13.81 0.64 -21.79
N PHE A 406 -14.47 -0.52 -21.62
CA PHE A 406 -14.86 -1.38 -22.73
C PHE A 406 -15.83 -0.69 -23.69
N ILE A 407 -16.87 -0.03 -23.17
CA ILE A 407 -17.89 0.62 -23.98
C ILE A 407 -17.32 1.84 -24.70
N VAL A 408 -16.68 2.77 -23.97
CA VAL A 408 -16.21 4.04 -24.52
C VAL A 408 -15.06 3.82 -25.50
N SER A 409 -14.23 2.79 -25.30
CA SER A 409 -13.17 2.45 -26.24
C SER A 409 -13.71 2.00 -27.62
N ARG A 410 -14.92 1.46 -27.70
CA ARG A 410 -15.55 1.10 -28.98
C ARG A 410 -15.90 2.31 -29.85
N PHE A 411 -16.14 3.47 -29.22
CA PHE A 411 -16.48 4.71 -29.94
C PHE A 411 -15.28 5.62 -30.15
N MET A 412 -14.32 5.64 -29.21
CA MET A 412 -13.21 6.60 -29.19
C MET A 412 -11.83 5.92 -29.30
N GLY A 413 -11.77 4.61 -29.54
CA GLY A 413 -10.51 3.88 -29.57
C GLY A 413 -9.80 3.90 -28.20
N ALA A 414 -8.47 3.84 -28.21
CA ALA A 414 -7.66 3.85 -26.97
C ALA A 414 -7.92 5.09 -26.09
N VAL A 415 -8.24 6.24 -26.68
CA VAL A 415 -8.55 7.47 -25.92
C VAL A 415 -9.80 7.29 -25.05
N GLY A 416 -10.74 6.46 -25.50
CA GLY A 416 -11.92 6.10 -24.71
C GLY A 416 -11.60 5.43 -23.38
N VAL A 417 -10.50 4.65 -23.31
CA VAL A 417 -10.02 4.07 -22.06
C VAL A 417 -9.58 5.16 -21.09
N TRP A 418 -8.93 6.24 -21.58
CA TRP A 418 -8.53 7.36 -20.72
C TRP A 418 -9.72 8.13 -20.16
N HIS A 419 -10.77 8.28 -20.95
CA HIS A 419 -12.02 8.90 -20.48
C HIS A 419 -12.71 8.07 -19.41
N ALA A 420 -12.59 6.74 -19.46
CA ALA A 420 -13.17 5.88 -18.42
C ALA A 420 -12.66 6.18 -17.01
N PHE A 421 -11.42 6.65 -16.86
CA PHE A 421 -10.87 6.99 -15.54
C PHE A 421 -11.65 8.12 -14.87
N TRP A 422 -11.76 9.30 -15.51
CA TRP A 422 -12.44 10.43 -14.87
C TRP A 422 -13.94 10.19 -14.71
N ILE A 423 -14.59 9.52 -15.66
CA ILE A 423 -16.01 9.14 -15.55
C ILE A 423 -16.22 8.26 -14.32
N THR A 424 -15.37 7.24 -14.17
CA THR A 424 -15.42 6.34 -13.01
C THR A 424 -15.20 7.08 -11.71
N GLU A 425 -14.21 7.99 -11.65
CA GLU A 425 -13.92 8.73 -10.43
C GLU A 425 -15.10 9.61 -10.00
N VAL A 426 -15.81 10.25 -10.95
CA VAL A 426 -17.00 11.06 -10.66
C VAL A 426 -18.15 10.16 -10.12
N VAL A 427 -18.43 9.06 -10.81
CA VAL A 427 -19.48 8.11 -10.38
C VAL A 427 -19.15 7.51 -9.00
N THR A 428 -17.91 7.08 -8.83
CA THR A 428 -17.47 6.46 -7.57
C THR A 428 -17.41 7.48 -6.43
N ALA A 429 -17.10 8.75 -6.69
CA ALA A 429 -17.14 9.80 -5.67
C ALA A 429 -18.53 9.94 -5.04
N VAL A 430 -19.58 9.91 -5.87
CA VAL A 430 -20.97 9.96 -5.38
C VAL A 430 -21.30 8.71 -4.56
N ILE A 431 -20.98 7.52 -5.09
CA ILE A 431 -21.19 6.24 -4.39
C ILE A 431 -20.42 6.25 -3.05
N ALA A 432 -19.15 6.64 -3.07
CA ALA A 432 -18.28 6.67 -1.90
C ALA A 432 -18.84 7.58 -0.79
N TYR A 433 -19.30 8.77 -1.15
CA TYR A 433 -19.87 9.70 -0.19
C TYR A 433 -21.17 9.15 0.43
N VAL A 434 -22.05 8.54 -0.37
CA VAL A 434 -23.28 7.91 0.11
C VAL A 434 -22.98 6.73 1.05
N VAL A 435 -22.04 5.84 0.65
CA VAL A 435 -21.61 4.70 1.47
C VAL A 435 -20.98 5.17 2.78
N TYR A 436 -20.11 6.19 2.73
CA TYR A 436 -19.51 6.78 3.92
C TYR A 436 -20.57 7.33 4.88
N ARG A 437 -21.51 8.15 4.38
CA ARG A 437 -22.60 8.71 5.21
C ARG A 437 -23.45 7.63 5.88
N LYS A 438 -23.78 6.57 5.16
CA LYS A 438 -24.51 5.42 5.73
C LYS A 438 -23.68 4.65 6.75
N GLY A 439 -22.40 4.43 6.46
CA GLY A 439 -21.48 3.71 7.34
C GLY A 439 -21.21 4.44 8.66
N VAL A 440 -21.18 5.78 8.66
CA VAL A 440 -20.93 6.58 9.90
C VAL A 440 -22.20 6.71 10.75
N LYS A 441 -23.40 6.67 10.15
CA LYS A 441 -24.68 6.77 10.89
C LYS A 441 -25.10 5.47 11.60
N GLY A 442 -24.64 4.32 11.14
CA GLY A 442 -24.85 3.00 11.74
C GLY A 442 -23.66 2.57 12.60
#